data_16e2ae50c8149b7df416af5b7bf993ad
#
_entry.id   16e2ae50c8149b7df416af5b7bf993ad
#
_cell.length_a   1.000
_cell.length_b   1.000
_cell.length_c   1.000
_cell.angle_alpha   90.00
_cell.angle_beta   90.00
_cell.angle_gamma   90.00
#
_symmetry.space_group_name_H-M   'P 1'
#
loop_
_entity.id
_entity.type
_entity.pdbx_description
1 polymer ?
#
loop_
_entity_poly.entity_id
_entity_poly.type
_entity_poly.pdbx_seq_one_letter_code
_entity_poly.pdbx_strand_id
1 'polypeptide(L)' 'MKKQLDEHTCDKIPKLYSIRLINKLWALHNDLDITQYNIPINNCPFCGEEL' A
#
# COMPACT_ATOMS: atom_id res chain seq x y z
N MET A 1 -18.59 16.08 -3.09
CA MET A 1 -17.21 16.01 -3.53
C MET A 1 -16.61 14.63 -3.31
N LYS A 2 -15.99 14.11 -4.31
CA LYS A 2 -15.38 12.82 -4.18
C LYS A 2 -13.93 12.94 -3.76
N LYS A 3 -13.57 12.17 -2.78
CA LYS A 3 -12.21 12.17 -2.30
C LYS A 3 -11.48 10.95 -2.83
N GLN A 4 -10.34 11.20 -3.42
CA GLN A 4 -9.54 10.12 -3.93
C GLN A 4 -8.72 9.51 -2.82
N LEU A 5 -8.71 8.19 -2.76
CA LEU A 5 -7.95 7.49 -1.74
C LEU A 5 -6.54 7.22 -2.25
N ASP A 6 -5.58 7.61 -1.46
CA ASP A 6 -4.17 7.38 -1.78
C ASP A 6 -3.61 6.21 -0.99
N GLU A 7 -4.49 5.45 -0.36
CA GLU A 7 -4.07 4.38 0.51
C GLU A 7 -5.07 3.23 0.41
N HIS A 8 -4.56 2.02 0.31
CA HIS A 8 -5.38 0.83 0.29
C HIS A 8 -5.32 0.15 1.64
N THR A 9 -6.48 -0.21 2.17
CA THR A 9 -6.54 -0.95 3.43
C THR A 9 -7.44 -2.16 3.25
N CYS A 10 -7.09 -3.23 3.95
CA CYS A 10 -7.93 -4.42 4.00
C CYS A 10 -7.62 -5.16 5.29
N ASP A 11 -8.48 -6.12 5.61
CA ASP A 11 -8.33 -6.84 6.86
C ASP A 11 -7.08 -7.70 6.92
N LYS A 12 -6.47 -7.97 5.79
CA LYS A 12 -5.36 -8.89 5.72
C LYS A 12 -4.01 -8.22 5.78
N ILE A 13 -3.98 -6.91 5.78
CA ILE A 13 -2.71 -6.19 5.85
C ILE A 13 -2.21 -6.20 7.29
N PRO A 14 -1.00 -6.70 7.54
CA PRO A 14 -0.43 -6.64 8.88
C PRO A 14 -0.26 -5.19 9.33
N LYS A 15 -0.25 -4.99 10.63
CA LYS A 15 -0.14 -3.64 11.18
C LYS A 15 1.14 -2.94 10.77
N LEU A 16 2.17 -3.71 10.45
CA LEU A 16 3.48 -3.14 10.16
C LEU A 16 3.65 -2.77 8.70
N TYR A 17 2.60 -2.96 7.89
CA TYR A 17 2.68 -2.65 6.46
C TYR A 17 1.64 -1.64 6.07
N SER A 18 1.97 -0.87 5.04
CA SER A 18 1.07 0.11 4.45
C SER A 18 1.15 0.02 2.94
N ILE A 19 0.03 0.27 2.28
CA ILE A 19 -0.02 0.30 0.83
C ILE A 19 -0.51 1.67 0.43
N ARG A 20 0.32 2.40 -0.31
CA ARG A 20 0.02 3.78 -0.66
C ARG A 20 0.21 4.03 -2.13
N LEU A 21 -0.51 5.02 -2.64
CA LEU A 21 -0.36 5.47 -4.00
C LEU A 21 0.62 6.63 -4.02
N ILE A 22 1.74 6.43 -4.68
CA ILE A 22 2.81 7.42 -4.75
C ILE A 22 3.12 7.66 -6.22
N ASN A 23 2.97 8.90 -6.69
CA ASN A 23 3.26 9.25 -8.08
C ASN A 23 2.53 8.32 -9.05
N LYS A 24 1.26 8.06 -8.77
CA LYS A 24 0.40 7.22 -9.61
C LYS A 24 0.82 5.75 -9.62
N LEU A 25 1.68 5.36 -8.69
CA LEU A 25 2.09 3.97 -8.55
C LEU A 25 1.78 3.49 -7.14
N TRP A 26 1.23 2.30 -7.05
CA TRP A 26 1.00 1.69 -5.75
C TRP A 26 2.28 1.09 -5.23
N ALA A 27 2.52 1.26 -3.95
CA ALA A 27 3.74 0.78 -3.31
C ALA A 27 3.43 0.19 -1.95
N LEU A 28 4.16 -0.85 -1.62
CA LEU A 28 4.10 -1.50 -0.31
C LEU A 28 5.23 -0.96 0.54
N HIS A 29 4.89 -0.54 1.74
CA HIS A 29 5.85 0.03 2.67
C HIS A 29 5.82 -0.74 3.98
N ASN A 30 6.99 -1.07 4.50
CA ASN A 30 7.13 -1.71 5.80
C ASN A 30 7.45 -0.64 6.83
N ASP A 31 6.53 -0.44 7.77
CA ASP A 31 6.67 0.64 8.75
C ASP A 31 7.84 0.43 9.69
N LEU A 32 8.32 -0.79 9.81
CA LEU A 32 9.51 -1.07 10.63
C LEU A 32 10.81 -0.87 9.88
N ASP A 33 10.75 -0.69 8.61
CA ASP A 33 11.95 -0.56 7.78
C ASP A 33 12.47 0.86 7.86
N ILE A 34 13.60 1.04 8.52
CA ILE A 34 14.15 2.38 8.68
C ILE A 34 14.66 2.95 7.37
N THR A 35 14.88 2.11 6.39
CA THR A 35 15.32 2.61 5.07
C THR A 35 14.16 3.20 4.30
N GLN A 36 12.93 2.95 4.73
CA GLN A 36 11.73 3.46 4.06
C GLN A 36 11.66 3.04 2.60
N TYR A 37 12.02 1.81 2.36
CA TYR A 37 12.00 1.28 1.02
C TYR A 37 10.56 0.97 0.59
N ASN A 38 10.18 1.43 -0.59
CA ASN A 38 8.84 1.21 -1.13
C ASN A 38 8.94 0.24 -2.29
N ILE A 39 8.11 -0.80 -2.26
CA ILE A 39 8.10 -1.84 -3.28
C ILE A 39 6.92 -1.60 -4.20
N PRO A 40 7.14 -1.36 -5.50
CA PRO A 40 6.01 -1.16 -6.42
C PRO A 40 5.19 -2.43 -6.56
N ILE A 41 3.87 -2.26 -6.55
CA ILE A 41 2.95 -3.39 -6.64
C ILE A 41 1.78 -3.01 -7.55
N ASN A 42 1.15 -4.02 -8.14
CA ASN A 42 -0.05 -3.83 -8.95
C ASN A 42 -1.29 -4.38 -8.26
N ASN A 43 -1.09 -5.21 -7.26
CA ASN A 43 -2.17 -5.82 -6.53
C ASN A 43 -1.81 -5.79 -5.06
N CYS A 44 -2.85 -5.89 -4.23
CA CYS A 44 -2.60 -6.06 -2.81
C CYS A 44 -2.04 -7.45 -2.56
N PRO A 45 -0.81 -7.58 -2.04
CA PRO A 45 -0.22 -8.91 -1.84
C PRO A 45 -0.88 -9.69 -0.70
N PHE A 46 -1.74 -9.04 0.06
CA PHE A 46 -2.37 -9.69 1.19
C PHE A 46 -3.77 -10.19 0.87
N CYS A 47 -4.55 -9.42 0.15
CA CYS A 47 -5.91 -9.84 -0.19
C CYS A 47 -6.08 -10.14 -1.68
N GLY A 48 -5.11 -9.75 -2.50
CA GLY A 48 -5.18 -10.04 -3.92
C GLY A 48 -6.00 -9.06 -4.73
N GLU A 49 -6.47 -8.01 -4.11
CA GLU A 49 -7.28 -7.04 -4.83
C GLU A 49 -6.44 -6.24 -5.80
N GLU A 50 -6.99 -6.03 -6.97
CA GLU A 50 -6.30 -5.24 -7.99
C GLU A 50 -6.32 -3.76 -7.60
N LEU A 51 -5.18 -3.12 -7.68
CA LEU A 51 -5.05 -1.72 -7.28
C LEU A 51 -5.03 -0.76 -8.45
#